data_79afbf00ed1e5aa8f73441498d06e724
#
_entry.id   79afbf00ed1e5aa8f73441498d06e724
#
_cell.length_a   1.000
_cell.length_b   1.000
_cell.length_c   1.000
_cell.angle_alpha   90.00
_cell.angle_beta   90.00
_cell.angle_gamma   90.00
#
_symmetry.space_group_name_H-M   'P 1'
#
loop_
_entity.id
_entity.type
_entity.pdbx_description
1 polymer ?
#
loop_
_entity_poly.entity_id
_entity_poly.type
_entity_poly.pdbx_seq_one_letter_code
_entity_poly.pdbx_strand_id
1 'polypeptide(L)'
;MHFPLFIAKRLYSEQGDKRKVSRPAIHIATAGVAIGLAVMIISVCVVLGFKHTIRDKVIGFGSHIQVADFLTLQQMEQYPIVIDDSMIDVLKHIPDVAHVQRFAMKEGILKTDSDFLGVAFKGVGPEFDSTFIHNNMVEGSIPHFSDSVSHNKIVVSQLMADKLHLKSGQRIFAYFFDNNGVRTRRFTIAGIYQTNLKKYDETIVFTDLYTAVKLNGWESDLASGAELSVDNFDNLDMVESRVISKVKGTVDHYGETYSSATIKELNPQIFQWLDLMDLNVWIILALMLIVAGVTMISGLLIIILERTSMIGILKALGARNKTCLLYTSPSPRDTR
;
A
#
# COMPACT_ATOMS: atom_id res chain seq x y z
N MET A 1 -53.57 1.23 30.48
CA MET A 1 -52.22 1.76 30.72
C MET A 1 -51.47 0.72 31.54
N HIS A 2 -50.37 0.17 31.00
CA HIS A 2 -49.59 -0.81 31.74
C HIS A 2 -48.83 -0.09 32.86
N PHE A 3 -49.14 -0.43 34.12
CA PHE A 3 -48.53 0.12 35.33
C PHE A 3 -46.99 0.23 35.28
N PRO A 4 -46.27 -0.75 34.71
CA PRO A 4 -44.82 -0.64 34.51
C PRO A 4 -44.37 0.57 33.66
N LEU A 5 -45.08 0.85 32.59
CA LEU A 5 -44.78 1.95 31.66
C LEU A 5 -45.02 3.32 32.28
N PHE A 6 -46.04 3.42 33.15
CA PHE A 6 -46.34 4.63 33.89
C PHE A 6 -45.27 4.97 34.93
N ILE A 7 -44.79 3.97 35.68
CA ILE A 7 -43.70 4.16 36.65
C ILE A 7 -42.37 4.48 35.93
N ALA A 8 -42.04 3.81 34.84
CA ALA A 8 -40.84 4.10 34.07
C ALA A 8 -40.82 5.54 33.54
N LYS A 9 -41.95 6.02 33.02
CA LYS A 9 -42.09 7.40 32.51
C LYS A 9 -41.95 8.42 33.65
N ARG A 10 -42.53 8.15 34.83
CA ARG A 10 -42.45 9.04 35.98
C ARG A 10 -41.04 9.12 36.59
N LEU A 11 -40.34 7.98 36.68
CA LEU A 11 -38.94 7.92 37.12
C LEU A 11 -37.99 8.67 36.19
N TYR A 12 -38.28 8.67 34.91
CA TYR A 12 -37.48 9.41 33.90
C TYR A 12 -37.78 10.91 33.90
N SER A 13 -39.06 11.29 34.19
CA SER A 13 -39.55 12.67 34.15
C SER A 13 -39.36 13.45 35.44
N GLU A 14 -39.04 12.81 36.59
CA GLU A 14 -38.83 13.51 37.85
C GLU A 14 -37.53 14.34 37.86
N GLN A 15 -37.70 15.62 37.64
CA GLN A 15 -36.64 16.66 37.60
C GLN A 15 -36.19 17.16 38.99
N GLY A 16 -36.50 16.45 40.06
CA GLY A 16 -36.26 16.94 41.40
C GLY A 16 -35.54 15.99 42.36
N ASP A 17 -34.24 15.89 42.28
CA ASP A 17 -33.36 15.85 43.46
C ASP A 17 -31.89 15.96 43.09
N LYS A 18 -31.14 16.86 43.76
CA LYS A 18 -29.74 17.25 43.46
C LYS A 18 -28.71 16.20 43.85
N ARG A 19 -29.10 14.94 44.11
CA ARG A 19 -28.19 13.86 44.53
C ARG A 19 -28.14 12.63 43.62
N LYS A 20 -28.42 12.77 42.30
CA LYS A 20 -28.30 11.63 41.39
C LYS A 20 -26.90 11.55 40.79
N VAL A 21 -26.07 10.75 41.41
CA VAL A 21 -24.68 10.41 40.95
C VAL A 21 -24.72 9.63 39.62
N SER A 22 -25.86 9.00 39.26
CA SER A 22 -25.94 8.10 38.11
C SER A 22 -25.91 8.79 36.74
N ARG A 23 -26.45 10.01 36.63
CA ARG A 23 -26.43 10.73 35.33
C ARG A 23 -25.01 11.02 34.81
N PRO A 24 -24.14 11.65 35.64
CA PRO A 24 -22.74 11.85 35.18
C PRO A 24 -22.00 10.54 34.92
N ALA A 25 -22.26 9.48 35.72
CA ALA A 25 -21.61 8.17 35.49
C ALA A 25 -22.04 7.53 34.16
N ILE A 26 -23.32 7.60 33.80
CA ILE A 26 -23.82 7.11 32.51
C ILE A 26 -23.21 7.92 31.35
N HIS A 27 -23.16 9.25 31.45
CA HIS A 27 -22.54 10.09 30.42
C HIS A 27 -21.05 9.80 30.25
N ILE A 28 -20.31 9.60 31.34
CA ILE A 28 -18.90 9.24 31.30
C ILE A 28 -18.72 7.88 30.65
N ALA A 29 -19.51 6.87 31.02
CA ALA A 29 -19.45 5.54 30.42
C ALA A 29 -19.76 5.57 28.91
N THR A 30 -20.84 6.29 28.52
CA THR A 30 -21.24 6.43 27.12
C THR A 30 -20.17 7.19 26.33
N ALA A 31 -19.62 8.27 26.87
CA ALA A 31 -18.54 9.02 26.23
C ALA A 31 -17.26 8.14 26.07
N GLY A 32 -16.92 7.35 27.08
CA GLY A 32 -15.80 6.43 27.04
C GLY A 32 -15.93 5.38 25.92
N VAL A 33 -17.11 4.75 25.81
CA VAL A 33 -17.39 3.78 24.73
C VAL A 33 -17.39 4.47 23.36
N ALA A 34 -17.98 5.66 23.24
CA ALA A 34 -18.01 6.40 21.98
C ALA A 34 -16.60 6.81 21.52
N ILE A 35 -15.75 7.30 22.42
CA ILE A 35 -14.35 7.62 22.13
C ILE A 35 -13.58 6.36 21.75
N GLY A 36 -13.75 5.26 22.49
CA GLY A 36 -13.11 3.98 22.17
C GLY A 36 -13.47 3.47 20.78
N LEU A 37 -14.76 3.52 20.41
CA LEU A 37 -15.21 3.15 19.08
C LEU A 37 -14.65 4.07 17.99
N ALA A 38 -14.64 5.37 18.22
CA ALA A 38 -14.07 6.33 17.28
C ALA A 38 -12.57 6.06 17.04
N VAL A 39 -11.81 5.81 18.11
CA VAL A 39 -10.37 5.47 18.00
C VAL A 39 -10.18 4.16 17.23
N MET A 40 -10.99 3.12 17.46
CA MET A 40 -10.93 1.87 16.70
C MET A 40 -11.17 2.10 15.20
N ILE A 41 -12.20 2.83 14.83
CA ILE A 41 -12.52 3.13 13.42
C ILE A 41 -11.35 3.90 12.77
N ILE A 42 -10.86 4.95 13.43
CA ILE A 42 -9.74 5.76 12.92
C ILE A 42 -8.49 4.89 12.75
N SER A 43 -8.15 4.05 13.72
CA SER A 43 -6.98 3.16 13.63
C SER A 43 -7.05 2.22 12.44
N VAL A 44 -8.21 1.57 12.23
CA VAL A 44 -8.42 0.69 11.07
C VAL A 44 -8.32 1.46 9.75
N CYS A 45 -8.99 2.60 9.64
CA CYS A 45 -8.96 3.43 8.44
C CYS A 45 -7.53 3.90 8.09
N VAL A 46 -6.77 4.33 9.10
CA VAL A 46 -5.37 4.77 8.90
C VAL A 46 -4.50 3.63 8.40
N VAL A 47 -4.59 2.44 9.01
CA VAL A 47 -3.75 1.31 8.60
C VAL A 47 -4.13 0.81 7.20
N LEU A 48 -5.42 0.65 6.91
CA LEU A 48 -5.88 0.23 5.58
C LEU A 48 -5.47 1.24 4.50
N GLY A 49 -5.65 2.54 4.75
CA GLY A 49 -5.24 3.60 3.83
C GLY A 49 -3.73 3.63 3.61
N PHE A 50 -2.95 3.44 4.68
CA PHE A 50 -1.51 3.38 4.59
C PHE A 50 -1.02 2.17 3.78
N LYS A 51 -1.55 0.97 4.05
CA LYS A 51 -1.24 -0.25 3.28
C LYS A 51 -1.53 -0.06 1.79
N HIS A 52 -2.70 0.49 1.47
CA HIS A 52 -3.08 0.75 0.09
C HIS A 52 -2.09 1.70 -0.59
N THR A 53 -1.79 2.81 0.08
CA THR A 53 -0.86 3.82 -0.45
C THR A 53 0.55 3.26 -0.68
N ILE A 54 1.10 2.48 0.24
CA ILE A 54 2.44 1.90 0.08
C ILE A 54 2.44 0.87 -1.03
N ARG A 55 1.45 -0.03 -1.06
CA ARG A 55 1.29 -1.04 -2.11
C ARG A 55 1.22 -0.40 -3.49
N ASP A 56 0.36 0.59 -3.68
CA ASP A 56 0.17 1.26 -4.97
C ASP A 56 1.44 1.97 -5.45
N LYS A 57 2.19 2.57 -4.52
CA LYS A 57 3.49 3.18 -4.85
C LYS A 57 4.54 2.14 -5.27
N VAL A 58 4.61 1.00 -4.59
CA VAL A 58 5.56 -0.07 -4.95
C VAL A 58 5.21 -0.65 -6.31
N ILE A 59 3.92 -0.90 -6.57
CA ILE A 59 3.41 -1.35 -7.87
C ILE A 59 3.73 -0.32 -8.97
N GLY A 60 3.56 0.97 -8.69
CA GLY A 60 3.82 2.04 -9.65
C GLY A 60 5.27 2.10 -10.16
N PHE A 61 6.24 1.55 -9.41
CA PHE A 61 7.63 1.43 -9.86
C PHE A 61 7.93 0.12 -10.60
N GLY A 62 7.29 -0.99 -10.23
CA GLY A 62 7.69 -2.33 -10.69
C GLY A 62 6.54 -3.19 -11.20
N SER A 63 5.32 -2.65 -11.32
CA SER A 63 4.12 -3.40 -11.71
C SER A 63 3.75 -4.52 -10.72
N HIS A 64 2.84 -5.42 -11.10
CA HIS A 64 2.33 -6.47 -10.21
C HIS A 64 3.11 -7.78 -10.32
N ILE A 65 3.48 -8.15 -11.54
CA ILE A 65 4.24 -9.37 -11.86
C ILE A 65 5.38 -8.97 -12.79
N GLN A 66 6.53 -9.56 -12.57
CA GLN A 66 7.69 -9.40 -13.44
C GLN A 66 8.02 -10.74 -14.09
N VAL A 67 8.16 -10.75 -15.40
CA VAL A 67 8.70 -11.88 -16.18
C VAL A 67 10.12 -11.51 -16.58
N ALA A 68 11.07 -12.33 -16.20
CA ALA A 68 12.49 -12.11 -16.48
C ALA A 68 13.22 -13.45 -16.59
N ASP A 69 14.53 -13.41 -16.82
CA ASP A 69 15.34 -14.60 -16.72
C ASP A 69 15.33 -15.17 -15.31
N PHE A 70 15.38 -16.50 -15.23
CA PHE A 70 15.35 -17.24 -13.95
C PHE A 70 16.49 -16.85 -13.00
N LEU A 71 17.71 -16.65 -13.53
CA LEU A 71 18.86 -16.27 -12.71
C LEU A 71 18.75 -14.83 -12.23
N THR A 72 18.20 -13.92 -13.07
CA THR A 72 17.93 -12.53 -12.67
C THR A 72 17.02 -12.45 -11.46
N LEU A 73 15.97 -13.25 -11.42
CA LEU A 73 15.05 -13.26 -10.29
C LEU A 73 15.64 -13.87 -9.01
N GLN A 74 16.65 -14.74 -9.14
CA GLN A 74 17.29 -15.40 -7.98
C GLN A 74 18.55 -14.70 -7.48
N GLN A 75 19.37 -14.15 -8.35
CA GLN A 75 20.74 -13.70 -8.01
C GLN A 75 20.90 -12.18 -8.01
N MET A 76 19.88 -11.41 -8.33
CA MET A 76 19.93 -9.94 -8.48
C MET A 76 20.92 -9.45 -9.59
N GLU A 77 21.53 -10.35 -10.34
CA GLU A 77 22.29 -9.98 -11.53
C GLU A 77 21.34 -9.83 -12.73
N GLN A 78 21.65 -8.90 -13.63
CA GLN A 78 20.81 -8.62 -14.78
C GLN A 78 21.22 -9.49 -15.97
N TYR A 79 20.50 -10.58 -16.19
CA TYR A 79 20.62 -11.42 -17.39
C TYR A 79 19.58 -10.96 -18.42
N PRO A 80 20.00 -10.73 -19.68
CA PRO A 80 19.06 -10.35 -20.73
C PRO A 80 18.18 -11.53 -21.12
N ILE A 81 16.93 -11.23 -21.49
CA ILE A 81 16.01 -12.21 -22.04
C ILE A 81 15.23 -11.61 -23.20
N VAL A 82 14.82 -12.44 -24.17
CA VAL A 82 14.08 -11.99 -25.33
C VAL A 82 12.66 -11.61 -24.95
N ILE A 83 12.33 -10.33 -25.11
CA ILE A 83 10.96 -9.81 -24.93
C ILE A 83 10.57 -9.08 -26.23
N ASP A 84 10.29 -9.86 -27.23
CA ASP A 84 9.82 -9.37 -28.53
C ASP A 84 8.29 -9.09 -28.50
N ASP A 85 7.77 -8.57 -29.60
CA ASP A 85 6.35 -8.27 -29.73
C ASP A 85 5.49 -9.53 -29.63
N SER A 86 6.01 -10.70 -30.05
CA SER A 86 5.32 -11.99 -29.93
C SER A 86 5.14 -12.38 -28.46
N MET A 87 6.19 -12.25 -27.65
CA MET A 87 6.12 -12.53 -26.21
C MET A 87 5.16 -11.55 -25.52
N ILE A 88 5.22 -10.26 -25.85
CA ILE A 88 4.28 -9.25 -25.33
C ILE A 88 2.82 -9.63 -25.66
N ASP A 89 2.56 -10.07 -26.89
CA ASP A 89 1.21 -10.49 -27.27
C ASP A 89 0.76 -11.76 -26.54
N VAL A 90 1.64 -12.72 -26.30
CA VAL A 90 1.34 -13.91 -25.49
C VAL A 90 0.96 -13.50 -24.07
N LEU A 91 1.72 -12.59 -23.45
CA LEU A 91 1.47 -12.13 -22.09
C LEU A 91 0.20 -11.28 -21.97
N LYS A 92 -0.12 -10.44 -22.96
CA LYS A 92 -1.36 -9.65 -23.01
C LYS A 92 -2.64 -10.48 -23.10
N HIS A 93 -2.57 -11.64 -23.72
CA HIS A 93 -3.72 -12.53 -23.87
C HIS A 93 -4.00 -13.43 -22.64
N ILE A 94 -3.20 -13.29 -21.57
CA ILE A 94 -3.47 -13.99 -20.31
C ILE A 94 -4.66 -13.30 -19.60
N PRO A 95 -5.70 -14.05 -19.19
CA PRO A 95 -6.85 -13.47 -18.48
C PRO A 95 -6.42 -12.71 -17.22
N ASP A 96 -7.08 -11.59 -16.94
CA ASP A 96 -6.86 -10.69 -15.81
C ASP A 96 -5.53 -9.89 -15.87
N VAL A 97 -4.78 -9.94 -16.98
CA VAL A 97 -3.67 -9.05 -17.26
C VAL A 97 -4.19 -7.79 -17.93
N ALA A 98 -4.01 -6.65 -17.27
CA ALA A 98 -4.48 -5.35 -17.73
C ALA A 98 -3.49 -4.68 -18.69
N HIS A 99 -2.20 -4.79 -18.40
CA HIS A 99 -1.15 -4.10 -19.17
C HIS A 99 0.16 -4.87 -19.11
N VAL A 100 0.94 -4.81 -20.19
CA VAL A 100 2.28 -5.42 -20.30
C VAL A 100 3.23 -4.40 -20.91
N GLN A 101 4.39 -4.23 -20.28
CA GLN A 101 5.43 -3.31 -20.73
C GLN A 101 6.82 -3.92 -20.58
N ARG A 102 7.74 -3.59 -21.49
CA ARG A 102 9.15 -3.98 -21.43
C ARG A 102 9.94 -3.03 -20.54
N PHE A 103 10.99 -3.54 -19.92
CA PHE A 103 11.94 -2.70 -19.21
C PHE A 103 13.37 -3.27 -19.36
N ALA A 104 14.35 -2.38 -19.25
CA ALA A 104 15.76 -2.75 -19.16
C ALA A 104 16.41 -1.95 -18.03
N MET A 105 17.16 -2.65 -17.17
CA MET A 105 17.88 -2.02 -16.07
C MET A 105 19.36 -1.90 -16.41
N LYS A 106 19.96 -0.76 -16.04
CA LYS A 106 21.42 -0.57 -16.10
C LYS A 106 21.88 0.23 -14.89
N GLU A 107 22.80 -0.33 -14.14
CA GLU A 107 23.45 0.39 -13.05
C GLU A 107 24.45 1.41 -13.57
N GLY A 108 24.54 2.55 -12.90
CA GLY A 108 25.44 3.62 -13.26
C GLY A 108 25.62 4.64 -12.14
N ILE A 109 26.48 5.59 -12.37
CA ILE A 109 26.77 6.68 -11.43
C ILE A 109 26.44 8.01 -12.09
N LEU A 110 25.52 8.77 -11.53
CA LEU A 110 25.32 10.18 -11.85
C LEU A 110 26.40 11.00 -11.14
N LYS A 111 27.05 11.88 -11.87
CA LYS A 111 28.14 12.72 -11.33
C LYS A 111 27.97 14.16 -11.74
N THR A 112 28.10 15.03 -10.76
CA THR A 112 28.31 16.48 -10.89
C THR A 112 29.74 16.85 -10.56
N ASP A 113 30.09 18.13 -10.61
CA ASP A 113 31.43 18.60 -10.24
C ASP A 113 31.74 18.41 -8.76
N SER A 114 30.71 18.44 -7.89
CA SER A 114 30.84 18.35 -6.43
C SER A 114 30.54 16.97 -5.86
N ASP A 115 29.57 16.23 -6.47
CA ASP A 115 28.98 15.05 -5.87
C ASP A 115 28.74 13.93 -6.88
N PHE A 116 28.54 12.71 -6.40
CA PHE A 116 28.15 11.57 -7.19
C PHE A 116 27.12 10.68 -6.48
N LEU A 117 26.31 9.98 -7.25
CA LEU A 117 25.29 9.09 -6.74
C LEU A 117 25.16 7.84 -7.63
N GLY A 118 25.22 6.65 -6.99
CA GLY A 118 24.93 5.39 -7.66
C GLY A 118 23.41 5.26 -7.89
N VAL A 119 23.03 4.94 -9.13
CA VAL A 119 21.62 4.85 -9.54
C VAL A 119 21.41 3.68 -10.49
N ALA A 120 20.16 3.25 -10.60
CA ALA A 120 19.73 2.27 -11.58
C ALA A 120 18.87 2.97 -12.65
N PHE A 121 19.32 2.95 -13.88
CA PHE A 121 18.58 3.46 -15.02
C PHE A 121 17.55 2.42 -15.44
N LYS A 122 16.28 2.75 -15.31
CA LYS A 122 15.17 1.98 -15.81
C LYS A 122 14.78 2.51 -17.18
N GLY A 123 15.21 1.80 -18.22
CA GLY A 123 14.79 2.04 -19.59
C GLY A 123 13.39 1.49 -19.81
N VAL A 124 12.50 2.32 -20.35
CA VAL A 124 11.11 1.97 -20.63
C VAL A 124 10.75 2.33 -22.06
N GLY A 125 9.86 1.54 -22.66
CA GLY A 125 9.40 1.70 -24.05
C GLY A 125 8.20 2.63 -24.19
N PRO A 126 7.68 2.76 -25.42
CA PRO A 126 6.49 3.58 -25.69
C PRO A 126 5.22 3.02 -25.02
N GLU A 127 5.20 1.74 -24.68
CA GLU A 127 4.12 1.07 -23.96
C GLU A 127 4.09 1.37 -22.45
N PHE A 128 5.05 2.13 -21.92
CA PHE A 128 5.15 2.42 -20.50
C PHE A 128 3.96 3.20 -19.98
N ASP A 129 3.30 2.68 -18.94
CA ASP A 129 2.27 3.41 -18.20
C ASP A 129 2.91 4.48 -17.32
N SER A 130 2.92 5.70 -17.83
CA SER A 130 3.49 6.85 -17.14
C SER A 130 2.58 7.47 -16.08
N THR A 131 1.36 6.99 -15.90
CA THR A 131 0.33 7.59 -15.03
C THR A 131 0.83 7.78 -13.59
N PHE A 132 1.49 6.76 -13.05
CA PHE A 132 2.04 6.83 -11.69
C PHE A 132 3.10 7.92 -11.56
N ILE A 133 4.07 7.96 -12.46
CA ILE A 133 5.14 8.97 -12.44
C ILE A 133 4.58 10.35 -12.74
N HIS A 134 3.64 10.46 -13.70
CA HIS A 134 2.97 11.72 -14.03
C HIS A 134 2.26 12.35 -12.83
N ASN A 135 1.56 11.55 -12.05
CA ASN A 135 0.84 12.02 -10.85
C ASN A 135 1.79 12.44 -9.71
N ASN A 136 3.05 12.05 -9.78
CA ASN A 136 4.08 12.38 -8.79
C ASN A 136 5.15 13.35 -9.33
N MET A 137 4.91 14.01 -10.47
CA MET A 137 5.83 15.01 -11.03
C MET A 137 5.83 16.29 -10.20
N VAL A 138 7.03 16.83 -9.96
CA VAL A 138 7.27 18.09 -9.23
C VAL A 138 7.69 19.19 -10.21
N GLU A 139 8.60 18.87 -11.15
CA GLU A 139 9.14 19.84 -12.10
C GLU A 139 9.37 19.18 -13.47
N GLY A 140 9.17 19.92 -14.56
CA GLY A 140 9.39 19.43 -15.92
C GLY A 140 8.26 18.54 -16.43
N SER A 141 8.57 17.60 -17.32
CA SER A 141 7.60 16.67 -17.92
C SER A 141 8.24 15.34 -18.24
N ILE A 142 7.42 14.30 -18.33
CA ILE A 142 7.85 12.97 -18.77
C ILE A 142 8.08 13.03 -20.28
N PRO A 143 9.29 12.67 -20.79
CA PRO A 143 9.53 12.58 -22.22
C PRO A 143 8.77 11.39 -22.83
N HIS A 144 8.50 11.43 -24.12
CA HIS A 144 8.10 10.21 -24.82
C HIS A 144 9.30 9.27 -24.87
N PHE A 145 9.19 8.15 -24.18
CA PHE A 145 10.20 7.12 -24.18
C PHE A 145 10.14 6.30 -25.48
N SER A 146 11.30 5.81 -25.92
CA SER A 146 11.45 5.08 -27.18
C SER A 146 12.23 3.79 -27.01
N ASP A 147 11.87 2.80 -27.82
CA ASP A 147 12.58 1.53 -27.98
C ASP A 147 13.55 1.51 -29.17
N SER A 148 13.49 2.53 -30.02
CA SER A 148 14.24 2.59 -31.29
C SER A 148 15.27 3.72 -31.35
N VAL A 149 15.09 4.82 -30.59
CA VAL A 149 15.94 6.01 -30.60
C VAL A 149 16.29 6.48 -29.20
N SER A 150 17.55 6.89 -28.99
CA SER A 150 17.98 7.53 -27.75
C SER A 150 17.72 9.03 -27.77
N HIS A 151 16.84 9.52 -26.90
CA HIS A 151 16.63 10.96 -26.72
C HIS A 151 17.61 11.58 -25.72
N ASN A 152 18.41 10.76 -25.00
CA ASN A 152 19.31 11.16 -23.93
C ASN A 152 18.63 12.03 -22.86
N LYS A 153 17.35 11.74 -22.59
CA LYS A 153 16.55 12.38 -21.57
C LYS A 153 16.34 11.42 -20.41
N ILE A 154 16.37 11.99 -19.21
CA ILE A 154 16.13 11.22 -17.98
C ILE A 154 15.12 11.95 -17.09
N VAL A 155 14.41 11.15 -16.29
CA VAL A 155 13.55 11.65 -15.21
C VAL A 155 14.15 11.14 -13.91
N VAL A 156 14.46 12.06 -12.99
CA VAL A 156 15.12 11.78 -11.71
C VAL A 156 14.18 12.10 -10.56
N SER A 157 14.46 11.56 -9.38
CA SER A 157 13.68 11.95 -8.20
C SER A 157 14.09 13.30 -7.63
N GLN A 158 13.19 13.93 -6.87
CA GLN A 158 13.50 15.15 -6.12
C GLN A 158 14.66 14.93 -5.14
N LEU A 159 14.72 13.75 -4.52
CA LEU A 159 15.79 13.43 -3.56
C LEU A 159 17.16 13.36 -4.23
N MET A 160 17.25 12.81 -5.46
CA MET A 160 18.48 12.85 -6.27
C MET A 160 18.81 14.28 -6.70
N ALA A 161 17.78 15.03 -7.14
CA ALA A 161 17.93 16.41 -7.56
C ALA A 161 18.48 17.29 -6.44
N ASP A 162 17.98 17.12 -5.22
CA ASP A 162 18.44 17.86 -4.04
C ASP A 162 19.88 17.49 -3.67
N LYS A 163 20.23 16.19 -3.67
CA LYS A 163 21.59 15.71 -3.37
C LYS A 163 22.65 16.20 -4.37
N LEU A 164 22.29 16.22 -5.65
CA LEU A 164 23.19 16.57 -6.73
C LEU A 164 23.04 18.03 -7.22
N HIS A 165 22.18 18.82 -6.55
CA HIS A 165 21.86 20.20 -6.91
C HIS A 165 21.40 20.39 -8.35
N LEU A 166 20.50 19.49 -8.82
CA LEU A 166 20.04 19.43 -10.20
C LEU A 166 18.69 20.15 -10.37
N LYS A 167 18.45 20.67 -11.59
CA LYS A 167 17.18 21.26 -12.01
C LYS A 167 16.75 20.68 -13.35
N SER A 168 15.46 20.74 -13.62
CA SER A 168 14.93 20.38 -14.94
C SER A 168 15.61 21.20 -16.06
N GLY A 169 15.87 20.56 -17.19
CA GLY A 169 16.60 21.15 -18.32
C GLY A 169 18.13 21.11 -18.20
N GLN A 170 18.69 20.82 -17.04
CA GLN A 170 20.16 20.71 -16.87
C GLN A 170 20.70 19.42 -17.51
N ARG A 171 21.99 19.47 -17.83
CA ARG A 171 22.74 18.33 -18.35
C ARG A 171 23.60 17.72 -17.25
N ILE A 172 23.62 16.39 -17.19
CA ILE A 172 24.42 15.61 -16.24
C ILE A 172 25.17 14.50 -16.97
N PHE A 173 26.34 14.14 -16.44
CA PHE A 173 27.10 12.97 -16.91
C PHE A 173 26.74 11.74 -16.08
N ALA A 174 26.56 10.63 -16.77
CA ALA A 174 26.41 9.30 -16.18
C ALA A 174 27.57 8.41 -16.62
N TYR A 175 28.09 7.66 -15.68
CA TYR A 175 29.20 6.72 -15.87
C TYR A 175 28.68 5.31 -15.67
N PHE A 176 28.95 4.46 -16.65
CA PHE A 176 28.56 3.06 -16.67
C PHE A 176 29.82 2.20 -16.75
N PHE A 177 29.85 1.16 -15.94
CA PHE A 177 30.97 0.25 -15.83
C PHE A 177 30.63 -1.05 -16.56
N ASP A 178 31.42 -1.42 -17.52
CA ASP A 178 31.34 -2.67 -18.27
C ASP A 178 32.69 -3.38 -18.23
N ASN A 179 32.71 -4.66 -18.60
CA ASN A 179 33.96 -5.44 -18.76
C ASN A 179 34.96 -4.78 -19.71
N ASN A 180 34.50 -3.93 -20.63
CA ASN A 180 35.31 -3.21 -21.63
C ASN A 180 35.74 -1.80 -21.16
N GLY A 181 35.47 -1.44 -19.87
CA GLY A 181 35.88 -0.15 -19.31
C GLY A 181 34.71 0.74 -18.90
N VAL A 182 34.98 2.03 -18.78
CA VAL A 182 33.99 3.04 -18.33
C VAL A 182 33.40 3.74 -19.55
N ARG A 183 32.07 3.66 -19.68
CA ARG A 183 31.34 4.43 -20.69
C ARG A 183 30.72 5.66 -20.04
N THR A 184 30.95 6.82 -20.66
CA THR A 184 30.36 8.08 -20.20
C THR A 184 29.26 8.51 -21.16
N ARG A 185 28.09 8.85 -20.61
CA ARG A 185 26.97 9.43 -21.36
C ARG A 185 26.52 10.74 -20.73
N ARG A 186 26.11 11.68 -21.57
CA ARG A 186 25.53 12.94 -21.13
C ARG A 186 24.03 12.88 -21.33
N PHE A 187 23.28 13.13 -20.25
CA PHE A 187 21.82 13.19 -20.25
C PHE A 187 21.32 14.59 -19.97
N THR A 188 20.09 14.86 -20.40
CA THR A 188 19.33 16.06 -20.03
C THR A 188 18.20 15.65 -19.09
N ILE A 189 18.06 16.33 -17.97
CA ILE A 189 16.97 16.11 -17.01
C ILE A 189 15.69 16.67 -17.63
N ALA A 190 14.74 15.81 -17.99
CA ALA A 190 13.46 16.19 -18.57
C ALA A 190 12.44 16.54 -17.50
N GLY A 191 12.52 15.87 -16.35
CA GLY A 191 11.61 16.09 -15.25
C GLY A 191 12.12 15.53 -13.93
N ILE A 192 11.48 15.98 -12.86
CA ILE A 192 11.77 15.61 -11.48
C ILE A 192 10.48 15.10 -10.85
N TYR A 193 10.51 13.89 -10.27
CA TYR A 193 9.38 13.27 -9.59
C TYR A 193 9.65 13.09 -8.10
N GLN A 194 8.58 12.95 -7.29
CA GLN A 194 8.67 12.69 -5.86
C GLN A 194 7.57 11.74 -5.41
N THR A 195 7.93 10.52 -5.03
CA THR A 195 6.95 9.53 -4.56
C THR A 195 6.95 9.36 -3.05
N ASN A 196 7.97 9.87 -2.36
CA ASN A 196 8.20 9.65 -0.93
C ASN A 196 8.42 8.16 -0.55
N LEU A 197 8.82 7.33 -1.50
CA LEU A 197 9.37 6.00 -1.29
C LEU A 197 10.89 6.05 -1.39
N LYS A 198 11.54 6.30 -0.26
CA LYS A 198 12.98 6.56 -0.18
C LYS A 198 13.82 5.56 -0.97
N LYS A 199 13.54 4.26 -0.83
CA LYS A 199 14.28 3.19 -1.53
C LYS A 199 14.33 3.40 -3.06
N TYR A 200 13.20 3.76 -3.66
CA TYR A 200 13.09 3.96 -5.10
C TYR A 200 13.53 5.38 -5.50
N ASP A 201 13.14 6.38 -4.72
CA ASP A 201 13.53 7.78 -4.96
C ASP A 201 15.04 8.00 -4.84
N GLU A 202 15.79 7.14 -4.13
CA GLU A 202 17.26 7.18 -4.06
C GLU A 202 17.93 6.43 -5.21
N THR A 203 17.22 5.56 -5.94
CA THR A 203 17.88 4.59 -6.83
C THR A 203 17.42 4.69 -8.28
N ILE A 204 16.11 4.88 -8.56
CA ILE A 204 15.56 4.73 -9.91
C ILE A 204 15.61 6.04 -10.69
N VAL A 205 16.16 5.93 -11.91
CA VAL A 205 16.18 6.98 -12.95
C VAL A 205 15.51 6.43 -14.20
N PHE A 206 14.48 7.09 -14.73
CA PHE A 206 13.82 6.65 -15.95
C PHE A 206 14.51 7.20 -17.19
N THR A 207 14.61 6.36 -18.22
CA THR A 207 15.18 6.71 -19.53
C THR A 207 14.53 5.90 -20.64
N ASP A 208 14.93 6.13 -21.91
CA ASP A 208 14.47 5.32 -23.06
C ASP A 208 14.92 3.86 -22.93
N LEU A 209 14.06 2.91 -23.31
CA LEU A 209 14.37 1.49 -23.37
C LEU A 209 15.59 1.26 -24.28
N TYR A 210 15.60 1.88 -25.48
CA TYR A 210 16.72 1.82 -26.40
C TYR A 210 18.04 2.22 -25.75
N THR A 211 18.02 3.28 -24.93
CA THR A 211 19.23 3.76 -24.23
C THR A 211 19.76 2.71 -23.25
N ALA A 212 18.90 2.11 -22.45
CA ALA A 212 19.29 1.11 -21.46
C ALA A 212 19.80 -0.20 -22.14
N VAL A 213 19.13 -0.67 -23.18
CA VAL A 213 19.54 -1.83 -23.98
C VAL A 213 20.92 -1.61 -24.59
N LYS A 214 21.16 -0.45 -25.21
CA LYS A 214 22.46 -0.12 -25.78
C LYS A 214 23.59 0.08 -24.76
N LEU A 215 23.24 0.57 -23.55
CA LEU A 215 24.21 0.69 -22.45
C LEU A 215 24.60 -0.68 -21.90
N ASN A 216 23.73 -1.67 -21.95
CA ASN A 216 24.03 -3.05 -21.62
C ASN A 216 24.82 -3.77 -22.75
N GLY A 217 24.85 -3.22 -23.96
CA GLY A 217 25.44 -3.86 -25.13
C GLY A 217 24.60 -5.00 -25.70
N TRP A 218 23.29 -4.97 -25.41
CA TRP A 218 22.32 -5.99 -25.86
C TRP A 218 21.79 -5.71 -27.25
N GLU A 219 21.26 -6.76 -27.87
CA GLU A 219 20.48 -6.65 -29.11
C GLU A 219 19.12 -6.00 -28.84
N SER A 220 18.42 -5.58 -29.88
CA SER A 220 17.20 -4.79 -29.78
C SER A 220 15.98 -5.58 -29.28
N ASP A 221 16.00 -6.89 -29.36
CA ASP A 221 14.96 -7.83 -28.89
C ASP A 221 15.17 -8.26 -27.44
N LEU A 222 16.31 -7.92 -26.85
CA LEU A 222 16.66 -8.24 -25.47
C LEU A 222 16.22 -7.14 -24.51
N ALA A 223 15.73 -7.55 -23.35
CA ALA A 223 15.36 -6.68 -22.24
C ALA A 223 15.75 -7.32 -20.90
N SER A 224 15.66 -6.59 -19.81
CA SER A 224 15.74 -7.20 -18.46
C SER A 224 14.49 -8.03 -18.14
N GLY A 225 13.38 -7.74 -18.81
CA GLY A 225 12.13 -8.47 -18.65
C GLY A 225 10.92 -7.67 -19.10
N ALA A 226 9.76 -8.23 -18.79
CA ALA A 226 8.46 -7.58 -18.94
C ALA A 226 7.78 -7.41 -17.57
N GLU A 227 7.08 -6.31 -17.41
CA GLU A 227 6.27 -5.98 -16.25
C GLU A 227 4.80 -6.07 -16.63
N LEU A 228 4.02 -6.77 -15.80
CA LEU A 228 2.60 -7.00 -16.01
C LEU A 228 1.79 -6.35 -14.90
N SER A 229 0.78 -5.59 -15.29
CA SER A 229 -0.25 -5.09 -14.37
C SER A 229 -1.46 -6.02 -14.41
N VAL A 230 -2.06 -6.27 -13.27
CA VAL A 230 -3.30 -7.05 -13.15
C VAL A 230 -4.47 -6.15 -12.77
N ASP A 231 -5.68 -6.51 -13.19
CA ASP A 231 -6.90 -5.75 -12.91
C ASP A 231 -7.24 -5.70 -11.42
N ASN A 232 -7.01 -6.81 -10.71
CA ASN A 232 -7.28 -6.90 -9.28
C ASN A 232 -6.10 -7.56 -8.56
N PHE A 233 -5.54 -6.83 -7.59
CA PHE A 233 -4.43 -7.32 -6.77
C PHE A 233 -4.75 -8.59 -5.95
N ASP A 234 -6.02 -8.80 -5.59
CA ASP A 234 -6.41 -9.98 -4.82
C ASP A 234 -6.28 -11.27 -5.64
N ASN A 235 -6.28 -11.16 -6.97
CA ASN A 235 -6.08 -12.27 -7.90
C ASN A 235 -4.60 -12.48 -8.29
N LEU A 236 -3.67 -11.72 -7.69
CA LEU A 236 -2.26 -11.71 -8.09
C LEU A 236 -1.64 -13.10 -8.19
N ASP A 237 -1.80 -13.92 -7.16
CA ASP A 237 -1.19 -15.25 -7.06
C ASP A 237 -1.81 -16.24 -8.10
N MET A 238 -3.08 -16.02 -8.45
CA MET A 238 -3.76 -16.80 -9.51
C MET A 238 -3.26 -16.39 -10.89
N VAL A 239 -3.14 -15.10 -11.15
CA VAL A 239 -2.64 -14.59 -12.43
C VAL A 239 -1.17 -14.98 -12.61
N GLU A 240 -0.35 -14.88 -11.58
CA GLU A 240 1.03 -15.33 -11.59
C GLU A 240 1.15 -16.83 -11.96
N SER A 241 0.31 -17.68 -11.36
CA SER A 241 0.26 -19.11 -11.70
C SER A 241 -0.09 -19.36 -13.18
N ARG A 242 -0.92 -18.52 -13.80
CA ARG A 242 -1.21 -18.57 -15.24
C ARG A 242 -0.03 -18.08 -16.07
N VAL A 243 0.61 -16.99 -15.65
CA VAL A 243 1.81 -16.45 -16.32
C VAL A 243 2.91 -17.49 -16.31
N ILE A 244 3.27 -18.04 -15.16
CA ILE A 244 4.34 -19.04 -15.07
C ILE A 244 3.99 -20.29 -15.86
N SER A 245 2.74 -20.73 -15.89
CA SER A 245 2.33 -21.89 -16.70
C SER A 245 2.53 -21.68 -18.21
N LYS A 246 2.52 -20.43 -18.67
CA LYS A 246 2.76 -20.06 -20.07
C LYS A 246 4.24 -19.93 -20.40
N VAL A 247 5.04 -19.43 -19.48
CA VAL A 247 6.45 -19.14 -19.73
C VAL A 247 7.40 -20.21 -19.20
N LYS A 248 6.97 -21.04 -18.24
CA LYS A 248 7.81 -22.06 -17.60
C LYS A 248 8.25 -23.12 -18.63
N GLY A 249 9.57 -23.34 -18.69
CA GLY A 249 10.16 -24.30 -19.62
C GLY A 249 10.31 -23.77 -21.05
N THR A 250 9.89 -22.53 -21.30
CA THR A 250 10.22 -21.86 -22.56
C THR A 250 11.65 -21.32 -22.44
N VAL A 251 12.44 -21.60 -23.44
CA VAL A 251 13.82 -21.12 -23.55
C VAL A 251 13.87 -20.20 -24.76
N ASP A 252 14.54 -19.07 -24.64
CA ASP A 252 14.73 -18.16 -25.76
C ASP A 252 15.81 -18.70 -26.74
N HIS A 253 16.04 -17.99 -27.83
CA HIS A 253 17.00 -18.43 -28.83
C HIS A 253 18.45 -18.22 -28.38
N TYR A 254 18.72 -17.57 -27.26
CA TYR A 254 20.03 -17.47 -26.62
C TYR A 254 20.26 -18.54 -25.56
N GLY A 255 19.21 -19.31 -25.17
CA GLY A 255 19.32 -20.38 -24.20
C GLY A 255 18.86 -19.99 -22.79
N GLU A 256 18.32 -18.77 -22.61
CA GLU A 256 17.86 -18.26 -21.32
C GLU A 256 16.44 -18.74 -21.01
N THR A 257 16.16 -18.93 -19.71
CA THR A 257 14.90 -19.53 -19.25
C THR A 257 13.99 -18.50 -18.62
N TYR A 258 12.75 -18.40 -19.12
CA TYR A 258 11.76 -17.50 -18.55
C TYR A 258 11.27 -17.97 -17.18
N SER A 259 11.10 -17.01 -16.29
CA SER A 259 10.46 -17.18 -14.99
C SER A 259 9.60 -15.97 -14.66
N SER A 260 8.72 -16.09 -13.66
CA SER A 260 7.94 -14.98 -13.16
C SER A 260 8.11 -14.83 -11.65
N ALA A 261 7.97 -13.61 -11.16
CA ALA A 261 7.90 -13.30 -9.75
C ALA A 261 6.87 -12.21 -9.48
N THR A 262 6.15 -12.35 -8.39
CA THR A 262 5.22 -11.33 -7.94
C THR A 262 5.96 -10.16 -7.29
N ILE A 263 5.30 -9.01 -7.23
CA ILE A 263 5.83 -7.85 -6.51
C ILE A 263 6.07 -8.14 -5.01
N LYS A 264 5.31 -9.09 -4.44
CA LYS A 264 5.49 -9.56 -3.06
C LYS A 264 6.83 -10.30 -2.89
N GLU A 265 7.19 -11.13 -3.86
CA GLU A 265 8.46 -11.89 -3.88
C GLU A 265 9.66 -10.99 -4.19
N LEU A 266 9.49 -10.01 -5.06
CA LEU A 266 10.54 -9.04 -5.38
C LEU A 266 10.81 -8.04 -4.24
N ASN A 267 9.82 -7.78 -3.39
CA ASN A 267 9.94 -6.86 -2.27
C ASN A 267 9.45 -7.47 -0.94
N PRO A 268 9.98 -8.63 -0.53
CA PRO A 268 9.46 -9.38 0.63
C PRO A 268 9.50 -8.57 1.93
N GLN A 269 10.52 -7.74 2.12
CA GLN A 269 10.67 -6.91 3.32
C GLN A 269 9.51 -5.91 3.47
N ILE A 270 9.07 -5.28 2.37
CA ILE A 270 7.97 -4.31 2.40
C ILE A 270 6.66 -5.03 2.70
N PHE A 271 6.38 -6.13 2.01
CA PHE A 271 5.11 -6.85 2.18
C PHE A 271 5.02 -7.55 3.54
N GLN A 272 6.10 -8.17 4.04
CA GLN A 272 6.16 -8.70 5.40
C GLN A 272 5.91 -7.62 6.46
N TRP A 273 6.47 -6.44 6.27
CA TRP A 273 6.21 -5.32 7.16
C TRP A 273 4.74 -4.85 7.12
N LEU A 274 4.12 -4.82 5.93
CA LEU A 274 2.69 -4.52 5.80
C LEU A 274 1.82 -5.59 6.48
N ASP A 275 2.21 -6.86 6.43
CA ASP A 275 1.49 -7.96 7.11
C ASP A 275 1.62 -7.86 8.64
N LEU A 276 2.79 -7.45 9.16
CA LEU A 276 2.97 -7.17 10.59
C LEU A 276 2.06 -6.04 11.08
N MET A 277 1.74 -5.06 10.24
CA MET A 277 0.78 -4.01 10.59
C MET A 277 -0.64 -4.57 10.82
N ASP A 278 -1.06 -5.59 10.07
CA ASP A 278 -2.35 -6.25 10.29
C ASP A 278 -2.41 -6.91 11.67
N LEU A 279 -1.35 -7.59 12.06
CA LEU A 279 -1.26 -8.19 13.40
C LEU A 279 -1.39 -7.13 14.50
N ASN A 280 -0.72 -5.99 14.35
CA ASN A 280 -0.80 -4.88 15.29
C ASN A 280 -2.24 -4.34 15.40
N VAL A 281 -2.96 -4.21 14.27
CA VAL A 281 -4.37 -3.79 14.27
C VAL A 281 -5.24 -4.79 15.02
N TRP A 282 -5.08 -6.10 14.79
CA TRP A 282 -5.81 -7.13 15.50
C TRP A 282 -5.59 -7.09 17.01
N ILE A 283 -4.34 -6.88 17.44
CA ILE A 283 -3.99 -6.74 18.87
C ILE A 283 -4.69 -5.50 19.47
N ILE A 284 -4.63 -4.36 18.78
CA ILE A 284 -5.27 -3.12 19.24
C ILE A 284 -6.79 -3.30 19.32
N LEU A 285 -7.41 -3.91 18.31
CA LEU A 285 -8.85 -4.16 18.31
C LEU A 285 -9.26 -5.10 19.46
N ALA A 286 -8.52 -6.17 19.70
CA ALA A 286 -8.78 -7.09 20.81
C ALA A 286 -8.66 -6.39 22.19
N LEU A 287 -7.60 -5.60 22.38
CA LEU A 287 -7.40 -4.83 23.61
C LEU A 287 -8.54 -3.83 23.85
N MET A 288 -8.93 -3.09 22.79
CA MET A 288 -10.03 -2.12 22.88
C MET A 288 -11.36 -2.79 23.17
N LEU A 289 -11.62 -3.98 22.61
CA LEU A 289 -12.82 -4.77 22.91
C LEU A 289 -12.88 -5.16 24.39
N ILE A 290 -11.75 -5.59 24.96
CA ILE A 290 -11.65 -5.92 26.38
C ILE A 290 -11.93 -4.68 27.23
N VAL A 291 -11.32 -3.55 26.95
CA VAL A 291 -11.51 -2.29 27.66
C VAL A 291 -12.97 -1.83 27.59
N ALA A 292 -13.57 -1.89 26.39
CA ALA A 292 -14.99 -1.55 26.22
C ALA A 292 -15.90 -2.47 27.04
N GLY A 293 -15.62 -3.78 27.07
CA GLY A 293 -16.35 -4.75 27.88
C GLY A 293 -16.28 -4.45 29.39
N VAL A 294 -15.08 -4.18 29.91
CA VAL A 294 -14.88 -3.82 31.33
C VAL A 294 -15.61 -2.50 31.66
N THR A 295 -15.51 -1.51 30.77
CA THR A 295 -16.21 -0.21 30.97
C THR A 295 -17.72 -0.40 30.99
N MET A 296 -18.27 -1.23 30.10
CA MET A 296 -19.69 -1.54 30.05
C MET A 296 -20.17 -2.26 31.33
N ILE A 297 -19.42 -3.28 31.81
CA ILE A 297 -19.71 -4.00 33.04
C ILE A 297 -19.67 -3.04 34.22
N SER A 298 -18.67 -2.19 34.33
CA SER A 298 -18.55 -1.19 35.41
C SER A 298 -19.72 -0.21 35.41
N GLY A 299 -20.12 0.28 34.23
CA GLY A 299 -21.28 1.15 34.08
C GLY A 299 -22.58 0.48 34.51
N LEU A 300 -22.82 -0.78 34.13
CA LEU A 300 -23.97 -1.55 34.55
C LEU A 300 -23.99 -1.79 36.07
N LEU A 301 -22.84 -2.12 36.69
CA LEU A 301 -22.70 -2.30 38.12
C LEU A 301 -23.06 -1.03 38.88
N ILE A 302 -22.60 0.13 38.43
CA ILE A 302 -22.94 1.41 39.06
C ILE A 302 -24.46 1.63 39.02
N ILE A 303 -25.13 1.40 37.90
CA ILE A 303 -26.59 1.55 37.74
C ILE A 303 -27.34 0.58 38.67
N ILE A 304 -26.89 -0.69 38.77
CA ILE A 304 -27.52 -1.68 39.64
C ILE A 304 -27.36 -1.29 41.11
N LEU A 305 -26.17 -0.91 41.55
CA LEU A 305 -25.88 -0.53 42.93
C LEU A 305 -26.71 0.69 43.35
N GLU A 306 -26.87 1.69 42.49
CA GLU A 306 -27.69 2.87 42.80
C GLU A 306 -29.18 2.56 42.97
N ARG A 307 -29.67 1.50 42.30
CA ARG A 307 -31.06 1.05 42.37
C ARG A 307 -31.32 -0.07 43.36
N THR A 308 -30.34 -0.47 44.18
CA THR A 308 -30.43 -1.61 45.08
C THR A 308 -31.56 -1.45 46.10
N SER A 309 -31.77 -0.24 46.66
CA SER A 309 -32.86 0.04 47.61
C SER A 309 -34.24 -0.12 46.95
N MET A 310 -34.42 0.37 45.73
CA MET A 310 -35.67 0.25 44.98
C MET A 310 -35.98 -1.21 44.61
N ILE A 311 -34.95 -1.96 44.19
CA ILE A 311 -35.06 -3.39 43.90
C ILE A 311 -35.42 -4.18 45.17
N GLY A 312 -34.82 -3.83 46.32
CA GLY A 312 -35.16 -4.40 47.62
C GLY A 312 -36.63 -4.21 48.01
N ILE A 313 -37.17 -2.99 47.85
CA ILE A 313 -38.57 -2.68 48.12
C ILE A 313 -39.49 -3.46 47.17
N LEU A 314 -39.21 -3.51 45.89
CA LEU A 314 -40.00 -4.25 44.89
C LEU A 314 -40.02 -5.75 45.20
N LYS A 315 -38.89 -6.33 45.62
CA LYS A 315 -38.82 -7.72 46.05
C LYS A 315 -39.60 -7.99 47.33
N ALA A 316 -39.52 -7.09 48.29
CA ALA A 316 -40.32 -7.19 49.51
C ALA A 316 -41.83 -7.16 49.24
N LEU A 317 -42.26 -6.46 48.19
CA LEU A 317 -43.64 -6.41 47.68
C LEU A 317 -43.99 -7.62 46.78
N GLY A 318 -43.12 -8.64 46.63
CA GLY A 318 -43.38 -9.86 45.88
C GLY A 318 -43.09 -9.81 44.38
N ALA A 319 -42.34 -8.84 43.90
CA ALA A 319 -41.96 -8.76 42.48
C ALA A 319 -41.06 -9.93 42.07
N ARG A 320 -41.35 -10.55 40.90
CA ARG A 320 -40.53 -11.62 40.32
C ARG A 320 -39.23 -11.07 39.75
N ASN A 321 -38.15 -11.89 39.72
CA ASN A 321 -36.84 -11.48 39.20
C ASN A 321 -36.92 -10.93 37.78
N LYS A 322 -37.75 -11.51 36.90
CA LYS A 322 -37.94 -11.01 35.50
C LYS A 322 -38.51 -9.60 35.47
N THR A 323 -39.40 -9.23 36.41
CA THR A 323 -39.97 -7.90 36.53
C THR A 323 -38.91 -6.90 37.01
N CYS A 324 -38.05 -7.29 37.97
CA CYS A 324 -36.96 -6.44 38.42
C CYS A 324 -35.92 -6.18 37.33
N LEU A 325 -35.59 -7.17 36.51
CA LEU A 325 -34.68 -7.02 35.36
C LEU A 325 -35.23 -6.05 34.30
N LEU A 326 -36.52 -6.05 34.04
CA LEU A 326 -37.17 -5.13 33.08
C LEU A 326 -37.04 -3.66 33.53
N TYR A 327 -36.99 -3.41 34.86
CA TYR A 327 -36.83 -2.07 35.42
C TYR A 327 -35.40 -1.58 35.53
N THR A 328 -34.41 -2.48 35.42
CA THR A 328 -32.99 -2.14 35.51
C THR A 328 -32.33 -1.96 34.15
N SER A 329 -32.95 -2.48 33.07
CA SER A 329 -32.43 -2.32 31.70
C SER A 329 -33.23 -1.24 30.96
N PRO A 330 -32.63 -0.12 30.55
CA PRO A 330 -33.29 0.84 29.66
C PRO A 330 -33.58 0.16 28.31
N SER A 331 -34.86 0.15 27.92
CA SER A 331 -35.25 -0.39 26.61
C SER A 331 -34.83 0.58 25.50
N PRO A 332 -34.30 0.09 24.36
CA PRO A 332 -34.00 0.94 23.20
C PRO A 332 -35.23 1.67 22.63
N ARG A 333 -36.45 1.30 23.07
CA ARG A 333 -37.69 1.97 22.69
C ARG A 333 -37.99 3.24 23.51
N ASP A 334 -37.25 3.51 24.57
CA ASP A 334 -37.45 4.68 25.44
C ASP A 334 -36.66 5.92 24.97
N THR A 335 -35.93 5.82 23.86
CA THR A 335 -35.13 6.91 23.29
C THR A 335 -35.77 7.57 22.07
N ARG A 336 -37.11 7.40 21.89
CA ARG A 336 -37.90 8.16 20.90
C ARG A 336 -38.90 9.09 21.56
#